data_5031f039b0327ff206cb589b28e74d4f
#
_entry.id   5031f039b0327ff206cb589b28e74d4f
#
_cell.length_a   1.000
_cell.length_b   1.000
_cell.length_c   1.000
_cell.angle_alpha   90.00
_cell.angle_beta   90.00
_cell.angle_gamma   90.00
#
_symmetry.space_group_name_H-M   'P 1'
#
loop_
_entity.id
_entity.type
_entity.pdbx_description
1 polymer ?
#
loop_
_entity_poly.entity_id
_entity_poly.type
_entity_poly.pdbx_seq_one_letter_code
_entity_poly.pdbx_strand_id
1 'polypeptide(L)'
;MKVVKMKDVAKEPATSALFTGSVSRQTVFQPGDSQNFNFGIVSFNAGSRNKFHKHSGDQILIVTEGTGKVATDNETVTVTEGDVVIIPAGENHWHGAPDSTPMSHITITVNGSKTEQTEA
;
A
#
# COMPACT_ATOMS: atom_id res chain seq x y z
N MET A 1 -22.69 6.57 -11.10
CA MET A 1 -21.28 6.95 -11.39
C MET A 1 -20.81 7.93 -10.33
N LYS A 2 -19.56 7.77 -9.87
CA LYS A 2 -18.97 8.65 -8.86
C LYS A 2 -17.56 9.05 -9.30
N VAL A 3 -17.24 10.33 -9.13
CA VAL A 3 -15.90 10.86 -9.41
C VAL A 3 -15.28 11.26 -8.10
N VAL A 4 -14.07 10.75 -7.82
CA VAL A 4 -13.30 11.13 -6.65
C VAL A 4 -12.06 11.86 -7.10
N LYS A 5 -11.85 13.06 -6.56
CA LYS A 5 -10.60 13.80 -6.77
C LYS A 5 -9.65 13.40 -5.66
N MET A 6 -8.64 12.59 -6.00
CA MET A 6 -7.73 12.02 -5.00
C MET A 6 -7.04 13.09 -4.15
N LYS A 7 -6.68 14.22 -4.76
CA LYS A 7 -6.04 15.33 -4.04
C LYS A 7 -6.89 15.94 -2.92
N ASP A 8 -8.21 15.77 -3.00
CA ASP A 8 -9.15 16.32 -2.01
C ASP A 8 -9.48 15.31 -0.89
N VAL A 9 -9.00 14.08 -1.00
CA VAL A 9 -9.19 13.06 0.04
C VAL A 9 -8.21 13.30 1.19
N ALA A 10 -8.74 13.45 2.39
CA ALA A 10 -7.92 13.75 3.56
C ALA A 10 -6.94 12.62 3.89
N LYS A 11 -5.70 12.99 4.26
CA LYS A 11 -4.73 12.04 4.81
C LYS A 11 -5.03 11.78 6.27
N GLU A 12 -4.97 10.52 6.66
CA GLU A 12 -5.15 10.08 8.04
C GLU A 12 -3.93 9.25 8.47
N PRO A 13 -3.48 9.36 9.73
CA PRO A 13 -2.40 8.51 10.22
C PRO A 13 -2.79 7.04 10.12
N ALA A 14 -1.87 6.21 9.61
CA ALA A 14 -2.03 4.76 9.63
C ALA A 14 -1.37 4.23 10.90
N THR A 15 -2.19 3.87 11.90
CA THR A 15 -1.73 3.53 13.25
C THR A 15 -1.76 2.04 13.57
N SER A 16 -2.13 1.20 12.60
CA SER A 16 -2.11 -0.25 12.76
C SER A 16 -0.70 -0.74 13.11
N ALA A 17 -0.62 -1.81 13.91
CA ALA A 17 0.65 -2.47 14.24
C ALA A 17 1.38 -3.04 13.01
N LEU A 18 0.72 -3.13 11.87
CA LEU A 18 1.31 -3.52 10.60
C LEU A 18 2.40 -2.54 10.14
N PHE A 19 2.28 -1.25 10.47
CA PHE A 19 3.19 -0.21 10.01
C PHE A 19 4.29 0.09 11.03
N THR A 20 5.48 0.42 10.52
CA THR A 20 6.59 0.98 11.32
C THR A 20 6.86 2.41 10.84
N GLY A 21 7.30 3.29 11.75
CA GLY A 21 7.59 4.67 11.41
C GLY A 21 6.32 5.51 11.24
N SER A 22 6.37 6.45 10.31
CA SER A 22 5.27 7.38 10.04
C SER A 22 4.66 7.10 8.68
N VAL A 23 3.42 6.70 8.67
CA VAL A 23 2.65 6.31 7.48
C VAL A 23 1.28 6.97 7.54
N SER A 24 0.81 7.45 6.41
CA SER A 24 -0.55 7.98 6.27
C SER A 24 -1.30 7.26 5.16
N ARG A 25 -2.62 7.34 5.21
CA ARG A 25 -3.46 6.74 4.18
C ARG A 25 -4.59 7.67 3.79
N GLN A 26 -5.05 7.52 2.55
CA GLN A 26 -6.21 8.19 2.01
C GLN A 26 -7.16 7.12 1.48
N THR A 27 -8.37 7.04 2.02
CA THR A 27 -9.38 6.09 1.56
C THR A 27 -10.13 6.72 0.39
N VAL A 28 -9.83 6.28 -0.83
CA VAL A 28 -10.42 6.84 -2.04
C VAL A 28 -11.80 6.24 -2.31
N PHE A 29 -11.93 4.92 -2.23
CA PHE A 29 -13.25 4.27 -2.27
C PHE A 29 -13.79 4.14 -0.85
N GLN A 30 -14.99 4.64 -0.63
CA GLN A 30 -15.70 4.44 0.62
C GLN A 30 -16.42 3.09 0.60
N PRO A 31 -16.82 2.54 1.78
CA PRO A 31 -17.59 1.30 1.82
C PRO A 31 -18.82 1.37 0.90
N GLY A 32 -18.97 0.37 0.03
CA GLY A 32 -20.07 0.28 -0.91
C GLY A 32 -19.84 0.96 -2.28
N ASP A 33 -18.73 1.69 -2.45
CA ASP A 33 -18.45 2.35 -3.73
C ASP A 33 -18.14 1.34 -4.83
N SER A 34 -17.45 0.26 -4.50
CA SER A 34 -17.12 -0.80 -5.44
C SER A 34 -17.50 -2.16 -4.86
N GLN A 35 -18.06 -3.01 -5.69
CA GLN A 35 -18.36 -4.38 -5.31
C GLN A 35 -17.09 -5.23 -5.17
N ASN A 36 -16.07 -4.97 -5.98
CA ASN A 36 -14.92 -5.85 -6.13
C ASN A 36 -13.62 -5.30 -5.53
N PHE A 37 -13.47 -3.99 -5.42
CA PHE A 37 -12.19 -3.38 -5.13
C PHE A 37 -12.22 -2.43 -3.94
N ASN A 38 -11.13 -2.46 -3.17
CA ASN A 38 -10.73 -1.37 -2.29
C ASN A 38 -9.70 -0.53 -3.05
N PHE A 39 -9.73 0.76 -2.84
CA PHE A 39 -8.82 1.69 -3.51
C PHE A 39 -8.43 2.80 -2.54
N GLY A 40 -7.14 2.94 -2.31
CA GLY A 40 -6.62 3.98 -1.44
C GLY A 40 -5.22 4.41 -1.85
N ILE A 41 -4.67 5.36 -1.11
CA ILE A 41 -3.30 5.81 -1.25
C ILE A 41 -2.61 5.63 0.10
N VAL A 42 -1.40 5.10 0.09
CA VAL A 42 -0.57 4.96 1.27
C VAL A 42 0.71 5.76 1.04
N SER A 43 1.06 6.60 2.01
CA SER A 43 2.24 7.46 1.95
C SER A 43 3.17 7.12 3.11
N PHE A 44 4.40 6.75 2.78
CA PHE A 44 5.45 6.38 3.73
C PHE A 44 6.45 7.51 3.83
N ASN A 45 6.67 8.03 5.03
CA ASN A 45 7.82 8.91 5.26
C ASN A 45 9.11 8.11 5.10
N ALA A 46 10.22 8.80 4.83
CA ALA A 46 11.53 8.15 4.69
C ALA A 46 11.79 7.20 5.87
N GLY A 47 12.22 5.99 5.58
CA GLY A 47 12.51 4.96 6.57
C GLY A 47 11.30 4.19 7.10
N SER A 48 10.10 4.50 6.65
CA SER A 48 8.87 3.85 7.10
C SER A 48 8.45 2.74 6.14
N ARG A 49 7.90 1.67 6.68
CA ARG A 49 7.41 0.54 5.88
C ARG A 49 6.29 -0.20 6.61
N ASN A 50 5.64 -1.13 5.92
CA ASN A 50 4.85 -2.11 6.63
C ASN A 50 5.67 -3.38 6.90
N LYS A 51 5.21 -4.17 7.85
CA LYS A 51 5.82 -5.45 8.20
C LYS A 51 5.42 -6.50 7.16
N PHE A 52 6.20 -7.57 7.08
CA PHE A 52 5.84 -8.70 6.25
C PHE A 52 4.40 -9.14 6.55
N HIS A 53 3.63 -9.30 5.50
CA HIS A 53 2.24 -9.70 5.56
C HIS A 53 1.81 -10.33 4.23
N LYS A 54 0.65 -10.95 4.23
CA LYS A 54 0.04 -11.51 3.03
C LYS A 54 -1.46 -11.23 3.02
N HIS A 55 -2.02 -11.19 1.83
CA HIS A 55 -3.45 -11.00 1.62
C HIS A 55 -4.08 -12.25 1.01
N SER A 56 -5.35 -12.50 1.28
CA SER A 56 -6.07 -13.62 0.68
C SER A 56 -6.47 -13.35 -0.78
N GLY A 57 -6.38 -12.11 -1.25
CA GLY A 57 -6.60 -11.71 -2.64
C GLY A 57 -5.38 -11.01 -3.23
N ASP A 58 -5.43 -10.74 -4.52
CA ASP A 58 -4.36 -10.01 -5.21
C ASP A 58 -4.29 -8.56 -4.73
N GLN A 59 -3.09 -7.99 -4.79
CA GLN A 59 -2.86 -6.57 -4.53
C GLN A 59 -2.12 -5.93 -5.70
N ILE A 60 -2.53 -4.72 -6.07
CA ILE A 60 -1.85 -3.91 -7.06
C ILE A 60 -1.34 -2.66 -6.37
N LEU A 61 -0.06 -2.33 -6.58
CA LEU A 61 0.54 -1.07 -6.16
C LEU A 61 0.90 -0.26 -7.39
N ILE A 62 0.60 1.03 -7.37
CA ILE A 62 1.00 1.97 -8.41
C ILE A 62 1.75 3.10 -7.70
N VAL A 63 3.05 3.22 -7.95
CA VAL A 63 3.86 4.26 -7.30
C VAL A 63 3.52 5.60 -7.91
N THR A 64 3.13 6.55 -7.09
CA THR A 64 2.71 7.90 -7.50
C THR A 64 3.75 8.97 -7.19
N GLU A 65 4.56 8.77 -6.15
CA GLU A 65 5.59 9.72 -5.75
C GLU A 65 6.79 9.01 -5.14
N GLY A 66 7.97 9.54 -5.40
CA GLY A 66 9.19 9.13 -4.74
C GLY A 66 9.75 7.79 -5.20
N THR A 67 10.59 7.24 -4.34
CA THR A 67 11.26 5.95 -4.56
C THR A 67 10.98 5.06 -3.36
N GLY A 68 10.61 3.82 -3.62
CA GLY A 68 10.30 2.85 -2.58
C GLY A 68 10.94 1.51 -2.81
N LYS A 69 10.66 0.59 -1.91
CA LYS A 69 11.08 -0.81 -2.01
C LYS A 69 9.88 -1.71 -1.79
N VAL A 70 9.87 -2.81 -2.53
CA VAL A 70 8.93 -3.91 -2.33
C VAL A 70 9.75 -5.18 -2.18
N ALA A 71 9.48 -5.94 -1.13
CA ALA A 71 10.22 -7.16 -0.82
C ALA A 71 9.29 -8.35 -0.68
N THR A 72 9.75 -9.48 -1.17
CA THR A 72 9.19 -10.80 -0.89
C THR A 72 10.20 -11.60 -0.05
N ASP A 73 9.91 -12.86 0.23
CA ASP A 73 10.86 -13.73 0.93
C ASP A 73 12.16 -13.94 0.13
N ASN A 74 12.12 -13.74 -1.18
CA ASN A 74 13.22 -14.10 -2.09
C ASN A 74 13.94 -12.89 -2.69
N GLU A 75 13.35 -11.72 -2.71
CA GLU A 75 13.94 -10.55 -3.37
C GLU A 75 13.45 -9.23 -2.78
N THR A 76 14.25 -8.19 -3.01
CA THR A 76 13.86 -6.80 -2.73
C THR A 76 14.08 -6.00 -4.01
N VAL A 77 13.04 -5.28 -4.45
CA VAL A 77 13.05 -4.50 -5.68
C VAL A 77 12.85 -3.03 -5.36
N THR A 78 13.62 -2.16 -6.01
CA THR A 78 13.42 -0.72 -5.94
C THR A 78 12.38 -0.31 -6.99
N VAL A 79 11.42 0.52 -6.58
CA VAL A 79 10.35 1.02 -7.44
C VAL A 79 10.30 2.54 -7.41
N THR A 80 9.91 3.16 -8.51
CA THR A 80 9.79 4.60 -8.64
C THR A 80 8.45 5.00 -9.25
N GLU A 81 8.18 6.30 -9.31
CA GLU A 81 6.95 6.84 -9.88
C GLU A 81 6.64 6.22 -11.25
N GLY A 82 5.40 5.75 -11.40
CA GLY A 82 4.92 5.09 -12.62
C GLY A 82 5.07 3.57 -12.62
N ASP A 83 5.82 2.99 -11.68
CA ASP A 83 5.93 1.54 -11.60
C ASP A 83 4.65 0.93 -11.02
N VAL A 84 4.29 -0.21 -11.58
CA VAL A 84 3.15 -1.01 -11.13
C VAL A 84 3.67 -2.34 -10.59
N VAL A 85 3.25 -2.70 -9.39
CA VAL A 85 3.59 -3.98 -8.77
C VAL A 85 2.33 -4.79 -8.61
N ILE A 86 2.35 -6.03 -9.08
CA ILE A 86 1.29 -7.01 -8.82
C ILE A 86 1.80 -8.01 -7.77
N ILE A 87 1.04 -8.14 -6.69
CA ILE A 87 1.35 -9.07 -5.61
C ILE A 87 0.23 -10.10 -5.57
N PRO A 88 0.49 -11.34 -6.01
CA PRO A 88 -0.54 -12.38 -6.01
C PRO A 88 -1.03 -12.72 -4.60
N ALA A 89 -2.25 -13.22 -4.53
CA ALA A 89 -2.81 -13.71 -3.28
C ALA A 89 -1.86 -14.72 -2.61
N GLY A 90 -1.67 -14.55 -1.30
CA GLY A 90 -0.84 -15.44 -0.49
C GLY A 90 0.66 -15.13 -0.50
N GLU A 91 1.14 -14.20 -1.32
CA GLU A 91 2.56 -13.86 -1.34
C GLU A 91 2.93 -13.01 -0.12
N ASN A 92 3.90 -13.49 0.66
CA ASN A 92 4.44 -12.78 1.80
C ASN A 92 5.32 -11.64 1.32
N HIS A 93 5.06 -10.41 1.77
CA HIS A 93 5.71 -9.22 1.25
C HIS A 93 5.65 -8.06 2.23
N TRP A 94 6.49 -7.05 1.98
CA TRP A 94 6.34 -5.72 2.55
C TRP A 94 6.67 -4.67 1.49
N HIS A 95 6.23 -3.45 1.72
CA HIS A 95 6.58 -2.28 0.92
C HIS A 95 6.76 -1.06 1.80
N GLY A 96 7.53 -0.09 1.33
CA GLY A 96 7.84 1.10 2.09
C GLY A 96 8.87 1.98 1.44
N ALA A 97 9.35 2.96 2.21
CA ALA A 97 10.31 3.96 1.78
C ALA A 97 11.71 3.68 2.34
N PRO A 98 12.77 3.88 1.54
CA PRO A 98 14.13 3.84 2.05
C PRO A 98 14.39 5.02 3.01
N ASP A 99 15.54 5.01 3.69
CA ASP A 99 15.87 6.06 4.66
C ASP A 99 16.07 7.43 4.02
N SER A 100 16.33 7.47 2.73
CA SER A 100 16.71 8.71 2.01
C SER A 100 15.57 9.47 1.38
N THR A 101 14.39 8.85 1.16
CA THR A 101 13.30 9.48 0.42
C THR A 101 11.95 8.87 0.78
N PRO A 102 10.88 9.68 0.81
CA PRO A 102 9.53 9.16 1.01
C PRO A 102 9.02 8.47 -0.26
N MET A 103 7.94 7.71 -0.10
CA MET A 103 7.28 7.06 -1.23
C MET A 103 5.77 7.00 -0.97
N SER A 104 5.00 7.25 -2.02
CA SER A 104 3.53 7.07 -2.00
C SER A 104 3.10 6.15 -3.11
N HIS A 105 2.11 5.33 -2.84
CA HIS A 105 1.52 4.48 -3.87
C HIS A 105 0.00 4.37 -3.71
N ILE A 106 -0.67 4.16 -4.85
CA ILE A 106 -2.03 3.67 -4.87
C ILE A 106 -1.99 2.19 -4.45
N THR A 107 -2.94 1.76 -3.64
CA THR A 107 -3.15 0.35 -3.34
C THR A 107 -4.55 -0.06 -3.77
N ILE A 108 -4.63 -1.15 -4.51
CA ILE A 108 -5.88 -1.76 -4.94
C ILE A 108 -5.88 -3.19 -4.42
N THR A 109 -6.88 -3.54 -3.63
CA THR A 109 -7.06 -4.89 -3.09
C THR A 109 -8.46 -5.39 -3.38
N VAL A 110 -8.64 -6.69 -3.25
CA VAL A 110 -9.94 -7.32 -3.43
C VAL A 110 -10.81 -7.05 -2.20
N ASN A 111 -12.01 -6.56 -2.42
CA ASN A 111 -12.96 -6.31 -1.35
C ASN A 111 -13.25 -7.61 -0.61
N GLY A 112 -13.18 -7.55 0.73
CA GLY A 112 -13.36 -8.73 1.59
C GLY A 112 -12.11 -9.59 1.76
N SER A 113 -10.99 -9.29 1.10
CA SER A 113 -9.75 -10.01 1.35
C SER A 113 -9.24 -9.75 2.78
N LYS A 114 -8.55 -10.74 3.33
CA LYS A 114 -8.01 -10.69 4.70
C LYS A 114 -6.51 -10.50 4.64
N THR A 115 -5.99 -9.73 5.59
CA THR A 115 -4.56 -9.48 5.77
C THR A 115 -4.05 -10.26 6.97
N GLU A 116 -2.96 -10.99 6.78
CA GLU A 116 -2.27 -11.73 7.84
C GLU A 116 -0.85 -11.18 7.98
N GLN A 117 -0.54 -10.61 9.15
CA GLN A 117 0.80 -10.16 9.48
C GLN A 117 1.64 -11.37 9.87
N THR A 118 2.81 -11.52 9.22
CA THR A 118 3.71 -12.66 9.44
C THR A 118 5.00 -12.28 10.15
N GLU A 119 5.32 -11.00 10.22
CA GLU A 119 6.45 -10.44 10.98
C GLU A 119 5.94 -9.91 12.32
N ALA A 120 6.63 -10.23 13.40
CA ALA A 120 6.26 -9.77 14.74
C ALA A 120 6.41 -8.25 14.95
#